data_89c18bba9b1f58313eec1e0273879943
#
_entry.id   89c18bba9b1f58313eec1e0273879943
#
_cell.length_a   1.000
_cell.length_b   1.000
_cell.length_c   1.000
_cell.angle_alpha   90.00
_cell.angle_beta   90.00
_cell.angle_gamma   90.00
#
_symmetry.space_group_name_H-M   'P 1'
#
loop_
_entity.id
_entity.type
_entity.pdbx_description
1 polymer ?
#
loop_
_entity_poly.entity_id
_entity_poly.type
_entity_poly.pdbx_seq_one_letter_code
_entity_poly.pdbx_strand_id
1 'polypeptide(L)'
;MKNLECELLANVKVNGEIFILHFNWEGHAPRAGQFFMLKPVRGSVFLPRPISVFEYSSAQNMVKFLIAMRGKGTEELSSMQAGEKVQITGPLGNAWADFLPESGMAALVGGGIGVAPLASLASEKPELDFHFYAGFRNGFHDKDEENAMLGGALNAKKIVIAAEDGRNALNGRIVDFLSAPEDYDAVLACGPSAMLKAVKKKCEEKGVPCFLSLESRMACGVGACLGCTVRTSKGNRRCCADGPIFASQELFFDE
;
A
#
# COMPACT_ATOMS: atom_id res chain seq x y z
N MET A 1 -17.53 5.42 5.13
CA MET A 1 -16.53 6.41 5.59
C MET A 1 -16.95 6.98 6.94
N LYS A 2 -16.05 7.01 7.91
CA LYS A 2 -16.21 7.71 9.19
C LYS A 2 -15.05 8.68 9.41
N ASN A 3 -15.25 9.66 10.25
CA ASN A 3 -14.21 10.57 10.75
C ASN A 3 -14.21 10.48 12.26
N LEU A 4 -13.17 9.89 12.83
CA LEU A 4 -13.07 9.59 14.26
C LEU A 4 -11.76 10.17 14.81
N GLU A 5 -11.80 10.57 16.07
CA GLU A 5 -10.61 10.84 16.85
C GLU A 5 -10.18 9.53 17.52
N CYS A 6 -9.06 8.97 17.09
CA CYS A 6 -8.55 7.70 17.56
C CYS A 6 -7.28 7.89 18.38
N GLU A 7 -7.16 7.10 19.44
CA GLU A 7 -5.96 7.06 20.28
C GLU A 7 -4.92 6.14 19.66
N LEU A 8 -3.67 6.59 19.62
CA LEU A 8 -2.52 5.78 19.24
C LEU A 8 -2.25 4.74 20.33
N LEU A 9 -2.40 3.46 20.00
CA LEU A 9 -2.16 2.34 20.92
C LEU A 9 -0.68 2.00 21.02
N ALA A 10 0.01 2.03 19.88
CA ALA A 10 1.45 1.73 19.79
C ALA A 10 2.09 2.42 18.59
N ASN A 11 3.33 2.82 18.77
CA ASN A 11 4.23 3.28 17.73
C ASN A 11 5.45 2.37 17.71
N VAL A 12 5.53 1.48 16.73
CA VAL A 12 6.60 0.50 16.61
C VAL A 12 7.58 0.96 15.53
N LYS A 13 8.79 1.27 15.94
CA LYS A 13 9.86 1.61 15.00
C LYS A 13 10.38 0.32 14.35
N VAL A 14 10.30 0.26 13.01
CA VAL A 14 10.84 -0.87 12.23
C VAL A 14 12.33 -0.62 11.93
N ASN A 15 12.65 0.60 11.45
CA ASN A 15 14.03 1.02 11.21
C ASN A 15 14.17 2.55 11.33
N GLY A 16 15.24 3.13 10.79
CA GLY A 16 15.50 4.58 10.88
C GLY A 16 14.41 5.47 10.26
N GLU A 17 13.67 4.96 9.27
CA GLU A 17 12.70 5.74 8.48
C GLU A 17 11.28 5.15 8.50
N ILE A 18 11.10 3.91 8.97
CA ILE A 18 9.84 3.17 8.89
C ILE A 18 9.27 2.91 10.27
N PHE A 19 7.96 3.12 10.42
CA PHE A 19 7.20 2.96 11.65
C PHE A 19 5.87 2.25 11.36
N ILE A 20 5.37 1.50 12.36
CA ILE A 20 4.02 0.94 12.35
C ILE A 20 3.22 1.60 13.46
N LEU A 21 2.14 2.30 13.09
CA LEU A 21 1.23 2.91 14.04
C LEU A 21 -0.02 2.05 14.19
N HIS A 22 -0.41 1.76 15.43
CA HIS A 22 -1.58 0.95 15.79
C HIS A 22 -2.68 1.83 16.38
N PHE A 23 -3.89 1.75 15.85
CA PHE A 23 -5.04 2.50 16.35
C PHE A 23 -6.23 1.58 16.62
N ASN A 24 -7.01 1.88 17.65
CA ASN A 24 -8.35 1.34 17.76
C ASN A 24 -9.23 1.94 16.64
N TRP A 25 -10.02 1.08 15.97
CA TRP A 25 -10.87 1.51 14.88
C TRP A 25 -12.29 0.93 15.01
N GLU A 26 -13.26 1.78 15.32
CA GLU A 26 -14.66 1.42 15.49
C GLU A 26 -15.53 1.76 14.25
N GLY A 27 -14.89 1.94 13.11
CA GLY A 27 -15.54 2.21 11.84
C GLY A 27 -15.86 0.95 11.04
N HIS A 28 -16.15 1.13 9.76
CA HIS A 28 -16.24 -0.01 8.83
C HIS A 28 -14.90 -0.69 8.69
N ALA A 29 -14.91 -2.03 8.66
CA ALA A 29 -13.70 -2.81 8.40
C ALA A 29 -13.04 -2.36 7.07
N PRO A 30 -11.79 -1.95 7.09
CA PRO A 30 -11.08 -1.61 5.86
C PRO A 30 -10.70 -2.88 5.11
N ARG A 31 -10.54 -2.77 3.79
CA ARG A 31 -10.05 -3.83 2.91
C ARG A 31 -8.66 -3.48 2.37
N ALA A 32 -7.89 -4.49 2.00
CA ALA A 32 -6.58 -4.32 1.38
C ALA A 32 -6.64 -3.38 0.15
N GLY A 33 -5.70 -2.43 0.07
CA GLY A 33 -5.66 -1.39 -0.97
C GLY A 33 -6.35 -0.09 -0.60
N GLN A 34 -7.28 -0.09 0.36
CA GLN A 34 -7.87 1.13 0.88
C GLN A 34 -6.88 1.94 1.73
N PHE A 35 -7.19 3.21 1.94
CA PHE A 35 -6.37 4.13 2.72
C PHE A 35 -7.22 4.96 3.69
N PHE A 36 -6.54 5.66 4.58
CA PHE A 36 -7.12 6.62 5.51
C PHE A 36 -6.39 7.96 5.44
N MET A 37 -7.09 9.03 5.75
CA MET A 37 -6.51 10.35 5.95
C MET A 37 -6.21 10.52 7.44
N LEU A 38 -4.93 10.60 7.81
CA LEU A 38 -4.45 10.74 9.19
C LEU A 38 -3.96 12.15 9.46
N LYS A 39 -4.43 12.76 10.57
CA LYS A 39 -3.98 14.07 11.04
C LYS A 39 -3.80 14.06 12.56
N PRO A 40 -2.59 14.30 13.10
CA PRO A 40 -2.40 14.50 14.53
C PRO A 40 -3.30 15.61 15.05
N VAL A 41 -4.00 15.40 16.18
CA VAL A 41 -4.88 16.43 16.77
C VAL A 41 -4.06 17.61 17.26
N ARG A 42 -2.90 17.33 17.85
CA ARG A 42 -1.91 18.33 18.28
C ARG A 42 -0.71 18.30 17.33
N GLY A 43 -0.90 18.81 16.11
CA GLY A 43 0.14 18.84 15.11
C GLY A 43 0.26 20.21 14.44
N SER A 44 1.39 20.48 13.81
CA SER A 44 1.64 21.70 13.06
C SER A 44 1.21 21.62 11.59
N VAL A 45 0.89 20.39 11.11
CA VAL A 45 0.49 20.18 9.72
C VAL A 45 -0.99 20.47 9.50
N PHE A 46 -1.27 21.27 8.48
CA PHE A 46 -2.65 21.67 8.16
C PHE A 46 -3.45 20.55 7.49
N LEU A 47 -2.88 19.89 6.49
CA LEU A 47 -3.55 18.81 5.74
C LEU A 47 -3.31 17.46 6.38
N PRO A 48 -4.29 16.53 6.31
CA PRO A 48 -4.08 15.13 6.67
C PRO A 48 -3.15 14.42 5.68
N ARG A 49 -2.65 13.24 6.06
CA ARG A 49 -1.82 12.37 5.23
C ARG A 49 -2.60 11.14 4.78
N PRO A 50 -2.65 10.85 3.48
CA PRO A 50 -3.18 9.60 2.98
C PRO A 50 -2.20 8.48 3.31
N ILE A 51 -2.64 7.51 4.09
CA ILE A 51 -1.84 6.36 4.49
C ILE A 51 -2.64 5.09 4.20
N SER A 52 -2.06 4.18 3.44
CA SER A 52 -2.67 2.90 3.10
C SER A 52 -2.83 2.02 4.34
N VAL A 53 -3.91 1.25 4.36
CA VAL A 53 -4.08 0.19 5.36
C VAL A 53 -2.96 -0.83 5.17
N PHE A 54 -2.28 -1.15 6.26
CA PHE A 54 -1.29 -2.21 6.29
C PHE A 54 -1.93 -3.52 6.76
N GLU A 55 -2.60 -3.49 7.90
CA GLU A 55 -3.32 -4.63 8.47
C GLU A 55 -4.56 -4.16 9.22
N TYR A 56 -5.55 -5.03 9.31
CA TYR A 56 -6.72 -4.85 10.16
C TYR A 56 -7.06 -6.15 10.88
N SER A 57 -7.30 -6.06 12.19
CA SER A 57 -7.79 -7.15 13.02
C SER A 57 -9.21 -6.85 13.49
N SER A 58 -10.19 -7.57 12.96
CA SER A 58 -11.59 -7.44 13.43
C SER A 58 -11.78 -7.93 14.86
N ALA A 59 -11.00 -8.94 15.28
CA ALA A 59 -11.05 -9.48 16.63
C ALA A 59 -10.59 -8.47 17.70
N GLN A 60 -9.69 -7.56 17.32
CA GLN A 60 -9.13 -6.53 18.21
C GLN A 60 -9.67 -5.13 17.90
N ASN A 61 -10.49 -4.96 16.85
CA ASN A 61 -10.88 -3.66 16.30
C ASN A 61 -9.67 -2.75 16.09
N MET A 62 -8.59 -3.29 15.56
CA MET A 62 -7.31 -2.59 15.43
C MET A 62 -6.89 -2.45 13.97
N VAL A 63 -6.56 -1.24 13.56
CA VAL A 63 -5.96 -0.93 12.27
C VAL A 63 -4.49 -0.56 12.45
N LYS A 64 -3.63 -1.06 11.56
CA LYS A 64 -2.22 -0.75 11.52
C LYS A 64 -1.87 -0.01 10.23
N PHE A 65 -0.96 0.95 10.36
CA PHE A 65 -0.43 1.74 9.26
C PHE A 65 1.09 1.63 9.25
N LEU A 66 1.65 1.15 8.14
CA LEU A 66 3.09 1.19 7.88
C LEU A 66 3.42 2.54 7.25
N ILE A 67 4.28 3.32 7.88
CA ILE A 67 4.56 4.72 7.52
C ILE A 67 6.06 4.91 7.27
N ALA A 68 6.40 5.51 6.12
CA ALA A 68 7.74 5.99 5.86
C ALA A 68 7.83 7.50 6.17
N MET A 69 8.85 7.91 6.92
CA MET A 69 9.19 9.32 7.12
C MET A 69 9.64 9.94 5.79
N ARG A 70 8.82 10.82 5.22
CA ARG A 70 9.11 11.50 3.93
C ARG A 70 8.96 13.01 4.01
N GLY A 71 8.54 13.53 5.13
CA GLY A 71 8.37 14.96 5.37
C GLY A 71 7.56 15.23 6.61
N LYS A 72 7.38 16.50 6.93
CA LYS A 72 6.89 17.02 8.21
C LYS A 72 5.67 16.28 8.78
N GLY A 73 4.67 15.94 7.95
CA GLY A 73 3.46 15.26 8.46
C GLY A 73 3.67 13.81 8.84
N THR A 74 4.53 13.06 8.13
CA THR A 74 4.90 11.69 8.51
C THR A 74 5.96 11.69 9.62
N GLU A 75 6.79 12.72 9.73
CA GLU A 75 7.68 12.95 10.87
C GLU A 75 6.89 13.18 12.17
N GLU A 76 5.85 14.03 12.12
CA GLU A 76 4.94 14.24 13.26
C GLU A 76 4.25 12.93 13.67
N LEU A 77 3.68 12.19 12.70
CA LEU A 77 3.03 10.91 12.99
C LEU A 77 4.00 9.88 13.59
N SER A 78 5.22 9.76 13.07
CA SER A 78 6.22 8.81 13.56
C SER A 78 6.85 9.21 14.90
N SER A 79 6.73 10.46 15.32
CA SER A 79 7.21 10.92 16.64
C SER A 79 6.16 10.78 17.77
N MET A 80 4.92 10.42 17.43
CA MET A 80 3.83 10.31 18.40
C MET A 80 4.05 9.18 19.40
N GLN A 81 3.55 9.39 20.61
CA GLN A 81 3.57 8.42 21.70
C GLN A 81 2.18 7.78 21.90
N ALA A 82 2.15 6.56 22.44
CA ALA A 82 0.89 5.92 22.84
C ALA A 82 0.07 6.85 23.76
N GLY A 83 -1.24 6.87 23.56
CA GLY A 83 -2.17 7.78 24.23
C GLY A 83 -2.44 9.09 23.48
N GLU A 84 -1.59 9.49 22.55
CA GLU A 84 -1.84 10.68 21.74
C GLU A 84 -2.94 10.42 20.68
N LYS A 85 -3.64 11.48 20.28
CA LYS A 85 -4.82 11.39 19.43
C LYS A 85 -4.57 11.82 17.99
N VAL A 86 -5.14 11.06 17.06
CA VAL A 86 -5.11 11.30 15.62
C VAL A 86 -6.54 11.35 15.10
N GLN A 87 -6.84 12.37 14.32
CA GLN A 87 -8.08 12.40 13.53
C GLN A 87 -7.90 11.49 12.31
N ILE A 88 -8.73 10.44 12.23
CA ILE A 88 -8.66 9.41 11.21
C ILE A 88 -9.96 9.40 10.40
N THR A 89 -9.85 9.63 9.10
CA THR A 89 -10.99 9.59 8.17
C THR A 89 -10.82 8.44 7.19
N GLY A 90 -11.78 7.51 7.17
CA GLY A 90 -11.73 6.34 6.28
C GLY A 90 -12.81 5.28 6.57
N PRO A 91 -12.66 4.05 6.03
CA PRO A 91 -11.77 3.73 4.91
C PRO A 91 -12.18 4.45 3.62
N LEU A 92 -11.22 4.74 2.75
CA LEU A 92 -11.35 5.49 1.51
C LEU A 92 -10.77 4.70 0.34
N GLY A 93 -11.24 5.03 -0.87
CA GLY A 93 -10.80 4.39 -2.11
C GLY A 93 -11.41 3.00 -2.33
N ASN A 94 -11.09 2.43 -3.50
CA ASN A 94 -11.42 1.06 -3.87
C ASN A 94 -10.45 0.05 -3.22
N ALA A 95 -10.72 -1.24 -3.35
CA ALA A 95 -9.93 -2.31 -2.76
C ALA A 95 -9.41 -3.26 -3.84
N TRP A 96 -8.30 -3.96 -3.57
CA TRP A 96 -7.74 -4.94 -4.50
C TRP A 96 -8.71 -6.07 -4.87
N ALA A 97 -9.51 -6.52 -3.90
CA ALA A 97 -10.50 -7.56 -4.11
C ALA A 97 -11.55 -7.23 -5.17
N ASP A 98 -11.75 -5.93 -5.48
CA ASP A 98 -12.69 -5.48 -6.52
C ASP A 98 -12.18 -5.80 -7.95
N PHE A 99 -10.92 -6.20 -8.10
CA PHE A 99 -10.22 -6.44 -9.37
C PHE A 99 -9.72 -7.87 -9.54
N LEU A 100 -9.96 -8.73 -8.57
CA LEU A 100 -9.50 -10.12 -8.57
C LEU A 100 -10.60 -11.07 -9.03
N PRO A 101 -10.23 -12.19 -9.68
CA PRO A 101 -11.17 -13.28 -9.93
C PRO A 101 -11.59 -13.95 -8.60
N GLU A 102 -12.62 -14.82 -8.68
CA GLU A 102 -13.08 -15.57 -7.50
C GLU A 102 -12.08 -16.64 -7.06
N SER A 103 -11.29 -17.18 -7.97
CA SER A 103 -10.25 -18.19 -7.72
C SER A 103 -9.13 -18.03 -8.73
N GLY A 104 -7.97 -18.62 -8.44
CA GLY A 104 -6.81 -18.58 -9.31
C GLY A 104 -5.55 -18.09 -8.61
N MET A 105 -4.59 -17.60 -9.39
CA MET A 105 -3.28 -17.17 -8.90
C MET A 105 -2.99 -15.72 -9.29
N ALA A 106 -2.56 -14.90 -8.33
CA ALA A 106 -2.19 -13.52 -8.59
C ALA A 106 -0.78 -13.17 -8.07
N ALA A 107 -0.07 -12.33 -8.85
CA ALA A 107 1.18 -11.74 -8.41
C ALA A 107 0.93 -10.39 -7.73
N LEU A 108 1.47 -10.22 -6.52
CA LEU A 108 1.48 -8.97 -5.76
C LEU A 108 2.87 -8.37 -5.83
N VAL A 109 3.02 -7.19 -6.41
CA VAL A 109 4.34 -6.55 -6.62
C VAL A 109 4.41 -5.25 -5.82
N GLY A 110 5.12 -5.28 -4.70
CA GLY A 110 5.30 -4.15 -3.80
C GLY A 110 6.69 -3.52 -3.89
N GLY A 111 6.79 -2.20 -4.01
CA GLY A 111 8.06 -1.47 -4.02
C GLY A 111 8.20 -0.55 -2.81
N GLY A 112 9.18 -0.79 -1.94
CA GLY A 112 9.39 -0.03 -0.72
C GLY A 112 8.15 -0.03 0.16
N ILE A 113 7.64 1.16 0.55
CA ILE A 113 6.42 1.29 1.36
C ILE A 113 5.16 0.81 0.62
N GLY A 114 5.20 0.64 -0.71
CA GLY A 114 4.12 0.09 -1.52
C GLY A 114 3.78 -1.36 -1.23
N VAL A 115 4.54 -2.05 -0.39
CA VAL A 115 4.15 -3.37 0.16
C VAL A 115 2.92 -3.26 1.08
N ALA A 116 2.75 -2.13 1.77
CA ALA A 116 1.70 -1.94 2.77
C ALA A 116 0.27 -2.18 2.24
N PRO A 117 -0.20 -1.56 1.15
CA PRO A 117 -1.56 -1.77 0.65
C PRO A 117 -1.83 -3.17 0.11
N LEU A 118 -0.79 -3.99 -0.08
CA LEU A 118 -0.88 -5.37 -0.58
C LEU A 118 -0.79 -6.41 0.55
N ALA A 119 -0.23 -6.04 1.70
CA ALA A 119 0.19 -6.97 2.74
C ALA A 119 -0.92 -7.87 3.28
N SER A 120 -2.12 -7.31 3.53
CA SER A 120 -3.23 -8.08 4.11
C SER A 120 -4.06 -8.88 3.09
N LEU A 121 -3.78 -8.74 1.79
CA LEU A 121 -4.63 -9.32 0.74
C LEU A 121 -4.64 -10.85 0.77
N ALA A 122 -3.50 -11.49 1.05
CA ALA A 122 -3.43 -12.94 1.16
C ALA A 122 -4.28 -13.51 2.32
N SER A 123 -4.45 -12.73 3.39
CA SER A 123 -5.34 -13.10 4.50
C SER A 123 -6.80 -12.76 4.21
N GLU A 124 -7.06 -11.69 3.44
CA GLU A 124 -8.41 -11.24 3.06
C GLU A 124 -9.05 -12.19 2.03
N LYS A 125 -8.24 -12.81 1.16
CA LYS A 125 -8.65 -13.66 0.04
C LYS A 125 -7.94 -15.03 0.06
N PRO A 126 -8.19 -15.87 1.10
CA PRO A 126 -7.49 -17.16 1.24
C PRO A 126 -7.84 -18.18 0.15
N GLU A 127 -8.88 -17.94 -0.65
CA GLU A 127 -9.28 -18.75 -1.79
C GLU A 127 -8.39 -18.57 -3.03
N LEU A 128 -7.52 -17.53 -3.03
CA LEU A 128 -6.57 -17.25 -4.10
C LEU A 128 -5.14 -17.61 -3.72
N ASP A 129 -4.38 -18.07 -4.69
CA ASP A 129 -2.94 -18.30 -4.53
C ASP A 129 -2.19 -17.00 -4.82
N PHE A 130 -1.51 -16.45 -3.82
CA PHE A 130 -0.70 -15.25 -4.00
C PHE A 130 0.80 -15.54 -4.01
N HIS A 131 1.49 -14.97 -5.01
CA HIS A 131 2.94 -14.85 -5.03
C HIS A 131 3.32 -13.38 -4.78
N PHE A 132 4.03 -13.12 -3.69
CA PHE A 132 4.40 -11.77 -3.27
C PHE A 132 5.84 -11.44 -3.70
N TYR A 133 5.99 -10.38 -4.46
CA TYR A 133 7.25 -9.84 -4.96
C TYR A 133 7.51 -8.50 -4.28
N ALA A 134 8.45 -8.45 -3.34
CA ALA A 134 8.79 -7.26 -2.57
C ALA A 134 10.15 -6.71 -2.99
N GLY A 135 10.18 -5.46 -3.46
CA GLY A 135 11.40 -4.79 -3.91
C GLY A 135 11.78 -3.63 -3.01
N PHE A 136 13.06 -3.53 -2.66
CA PHE A 136 13.59 -2.48 -1.80
C PHE A 136 14.86 -1.88 -2.39
N ARG A 137 15.20 -0.65 -1.99
CA ARG A 137 16.50 -0.06 -2.34
C ARG A 137 17.61 -0.71 -1.51
N ASN A 138 17.37 -0.83 -0.21
CA ASN A 138 18.27 -1.48 0.72
C ASN A 138 17.58 -2.72 1.28
N GLY A 139 18.29 -3.83 1.39
CA GLY A 139 17.80 -5.03 2.03
C GLY A 139 17.71 -4.87 3.55
N PHE A 140 17.15 -5.86 4.20
CA PHE A 140 16.89 -5.85 5.63
C PHE A 140 18.15 -6.11 6.46
N HIS A 141 18.21 -5.57 7.67
CA HIS A 141 19.28 -5.84 8.60
C HIS A 141 19.15 -7.25 9.21
N ASP A 142 17.93 -7.63 9.51
CA ASP A 142 17.58 -8.91 10.14
C ASP A 142 16.18 -9.39 9.73
N LYS A 143 15.80 -10.54 10.27
CA LYS A 143 14.50 -11.17 9.97
C LYS A 143 13.33 -10.45 10.64
N ASP A 144 13.56 -9.78 11.75
CA ASP A 144 12.52 -9.04 12.46
C ASP A 144 12.11 -7.80 11.66
N GLU A 145 13.08 -7.07 11.10
CA GLU A 145 12.80 -5.96 10.16
C GLU A 145 12.05 -6.45 8.93
N GLU A 146 12.49 -7.55 8.32
CA GLU A 146 11.81 -8.16 7.17
C GLU A 146 10.36 -8.53 7.50
N ASN A 147 10.13 -9.24 8.60
CA ASN A 147 8.80 -9.66 9.03
C ASN A 147 7.90 -8.45 9.33
N ALA A 148 8.43 -7.42 9.98
CA ALA A 148 7.69 -6.19 10.27
C ALA A 148 7.28 -5.44 8.99
N MET A 149 8.14 -5.44 7.97
CA MET A 149 7.85 -4.81 6.68
C MET A 149 6.83 -5.56 5.85
N LEU A 150 6.86 -6.89 5.89
CA LEU A 150 5.98 -7.72 5.07
C LEU A 150 4.61 -7.97 5.73
N GLY A 151 4.54 -8.04 7.06
CA GLY A 151 3.29 -8.24 7.80
C GLY A 151 2.47 -9.41 7.25
N GLY A 152 1.19 -9.16 6.97
CA GLY A 152 0.26 -10.17 6.42
C GLY A 152 0.67 -10.76 5.07
N ALA A 153 1.61 -10.14 4.33
CA ALA A 153 2.16 -10.71 3.10
C ALA A 153 2.91 -12.03 3.32
N LEU A 154 3.34 -12.30 4.56
CA LEU A 154 3.94 -13.58 4.96
C LEU A 154 3.00 -14.79 4.77
N ASN A 155 1.69 -14.56 4.61
CA ASN A 155 0.69 -15.59 4.30
C ASN A 155 0.62 -15.92 2.80
N ALA A 156 1.38 -15.25 1.95
CA ALA A 156 1.45 -15.58 0.52
C ALA A 156 2.13 -16.94 0.32
N LYS A 157 1.68 -17.69 -0.70
CA LYS A 157 2.20 -19.03 -1.03
C LYS A 157 3.67 -19.00 -1.45
N LYS A 158 4.11 -17.90 -2.05
CA LYS A 158 5.50 -17.66 -2.44
C LYS A 158 5.87 -16.20 -2.13
N ILE A 159 7.06 -16.00 -1.60
CA ILE A 159 7.61 -14.66 -1.35
C ILE A 159 8.97 -14.56 -2.06
N VAL A 160 9.13 -13.50 -2.84
CA VAL A 160 10.38 -13.13 -3.51
C VAL A 160 10.75 -11.75 -3.02
N ILE A 161 11.94 -11.60 -2.46
CA ILE A 161 12.46 -10.33 -1.97
C ILE A 161 13.69 -9.98 -2.77
N ALA A 162 13.73 -8.76 -3.32
CA ALA A 162 14.87 -8.22 -4.01
C ALA A 162 15.26 -6.85 -3.43
N ALA A 163 16.57 -6.60 -3.37
CA ALA A 163 17.12 -5.31 -2.97
C ALA A 163 18.25 -4.90 -3.89
N GLU A 164 18.36 -3.59 -4.18
CA GLU A 164 19.38 -3.08 -5.09
C GLU A 164 20.80 -3.25 -4.51
N ASP A 165 20.93 -3.27 -3.18
CA ASP A 165 22.21 -3.54 -2.49
C ASP A 165 22.47 -5.04 -2.20
N GLY A 166 21.53 -5.92 -2.52
CA GLY A 166 21.61 -7.37 -2.36
C GLY A 166 21.64 -7.87 -0.90
N ARG A 167 21.45 -7.00 0.10
CA ARG A 167 21.55 -7.38 1.51
C ARG A 167 20.35 -8.22 1.93
N ASN A 168 20.60 -9.45 2.38
CA ASN A 168 19.59 -10.42 2.82
C ASN A 168 18.40 -10.58 1.84
N ALA A 169 18.66 -10.37 0.53
CA ALA A 169 17.68 -10.42 -0.53
C ALA A 169 18.37 -10.78 -1.88
N LEU A 170 17.57 -11.05 -2.91
CA LEU A 170 18.09 -11.16 -4.27
C LEU A 170 18.63 -9.80 -4.74
N ASN A 171 19.80 -9.79 -5.37
CA ASN A 171 20.39 -8.55 -5.86
C ASN A 171 19.71 -8.10 -7.17
N GLY A 172 19.12 -6.92 -7.16
CA GLY A 172 18.49 -6.32 -8.33
C GLY A 172 17.11 -5.73 -8.05
N ARG A 173 16.41 -5.36 -9.12
CA ARG A 173 15.07 -4.78 -9.04
C ARG A 173 14.03 -5.90 -9.06
N ILE A 174 13.00 -5.80 -8.23
CA ILE A 174 11.98 -6.84 -8.10
C ILE A 174 11.27 -7.18 -9.41
N VAL A 175 11.10 -6.20 -10.31
CA VAL A 175 10.47 -6.41 -11.61
C VAL A 175 11.25 -7.39 -12.49
N ASP A 176 12.58 -7.50 -12.30
CA ASP A 176 13.42 -8.41 -13.06
C ASP A 176 13.13 -9.88 -12.69
N PHE A 177 12.62 -10.12 -11.47
CA PHE A 177 12.24 -11.45 -10.95
C PHE A 177 10.79 -11.83 -11.27
N LEU A 178 9.97 -10.92 -11.77
CA LEU A 178 8.66 -11.23 -12.36
C LEU A 178 8.87 -11.70 -13.81
N SER A 179 9.41 -12.90 -13.96
CA SER A 179 9.88 -13.41 -15.28
C SER A 179 8.76 -13.91 -16.19
N ALA A 180 7.69 -14.45 -15.62
CA ALA A 180 6.57 -15.05 -16.34
C ALA A 180 5.24 -14.49 -15.81
N PRO A 181 4.89 -13.21 -16.10
CA PRO A 181 3.62 -12.64 -15.66
C PRO A 181 2.41 -13.36 -16.23
N GLU A 182 2.55 -14.07 -17.37
CA GLU A 182 1.53 -14.89 -18.02
C GLU A 182 1.09 -16.11 -17.19
N ASP A 183 1.84 -16.49 -16.17
CA ASP A 183 1.45 -17.57 -15.23
C ASP A 183 0.36 -17.11 -14.23
N TYR A 184 0.04 -15.81 -14.21
CA TYR A 184 -0.93 -15.23 -13.27
C TYR A 184 -2.21 -14.77 -13.98
N ASP A 185 -3.34 -14.97 -13.31
CA ASP A 185 -4.64 -14.45 -13.74
C ASP A 185 -4.71 -12.92 -13.59
N ALA A 186 -3.93 -12.36 -12.67
CA ALA A 186 -3.77 -10.92 -12.50
C ALA A 186 -2.44 -10.54 -11.85
N VAL A 187 -1.94 -9.35 -12.15
CA VAL A 187 -0.78 -8.73 -11.48
C VAL A 187 -1.24 -7.43 -10.82
N LEU A 188 -1.01 -7.31 -9.53
CA LEU A 188 -1.34 -6.13 -8.73
C LEU A 188 -0.06 -5.47 -8.24
N ALA A 189 0.10 -4.16 -8.46
CA ALA A 189 1.34 -3.50 -8.06
C ALA A 189 1.11 -2.16 -7.37
N CYS A 190 1.95 -1.89 -6.36
CA CYS A 190 2.05 -0.60 -5.68
C CYS A 190 3.51 -0.26 -5.37
N GLY A 191 3.92 0.98 -5.64
CA GLY A 191 5.29 1.44 -5.40
C GLY A 191 5.70 2.60 -6.29
N PRO A 192 7.02 2.84 -6.44
CA PRO A 192 7.54 3.94 -7.25
C PRO A 192 7.07 3.89 -8.71
N SER A 193 6.81 5.07 -9.30
CA SER A 193 6.29 5.18 -10.68
C SER A 193 7.13 4.43 -11.72
N ALA A 194 8.47 4.43 -11.58
CA ALA A 194 9.35 3.67 -12.47
C ALA A 194 9.11 2.15 -12.39
N MET A 195 8.84 1.62 -11.19
CA MET A 195 8.49 0.22 -11.00
C MET A 195 7.12 -0.09 -11.62
N LEU A 196 6.12 0.75 -11.35
CA LEU A 196 4.76 0.58 -11.91
C LEU A 196 4.77 0.62 -13.44
N LYS A 197 5.55 1.54 -14.05
CA LYS A 197 5.74 1.62 -15.52
C LYS A 197 6.36 0.32 -16.05
N ALA A 198 7.34 -0.25 -15.37
CA ALA A 198 8.00 -1.49 -15.80
C ALA A 198 7.09 -2.72 -15.64
N VAL A 199 6.30 -2.81 -14.55
CA VAL A 199 5.30 -3.87 -14.36
C VAL A 199 4.22 -3.79 -15.43
N LYS A 200 3.65 -2.58 -15.66
CA LYS A 200 2.67 -2.34 -16.74
C LYS A 200 3.19 -2.87 -18.07
N LYS A 201 4.39 -2.46 -18.48
CA LYS A 201 4.98 -2.87 -19.75
C LYS A 201 5.07 -4.40 -19.87
N LYS A 202 5.61 -5.07 -18.84
CA LYS A 202 5.72 -6.55 -18.85
C LYS A 202 4.37 -7.25 -18.99
N CYS A 203 3.34 -6.76 -18.28
CA CYS A 203 2.02 -7.35 -18.34
C CYS A 203 1.33 -7.10 -19.69
N GLU A 204 1.47 -5.89 -20.26
CA GLU A 204 0.91 -5.55 -21.56
C GLU A 204 1.53 -6.36 -22.69
N GLU A 205 2.86 -6.58 -22.67
CA GLU A 205 3.58 -7.42 -23.64
C GLU A 205 3.09 -8.88 -23.63
N LYS A 206 2.53 -9.34 -22.51
CA LYS A 206 2.05 -10.71 -22.30
C LYS A 206 0.52 -10.82 -22.26
N GLY A 207 -0.20 -9.71 -22.37
CA GLY A 207 -1.68 -9.69 -22.34
C GLY A 207 -2.28 -10.05 -20.97
N VAL A 208 -1.53 -9.84 -19.87
CA VAL A 208 -1.97 -10.17 -18.50
C VAL A 208 -2.73 -8.99 -17.88
N PRO A 209 -3.90 -9.20 -17.25
CA PRO A 209 -4.58 -8.18 -16.48
C PRO A 209 -3.65 -7.59 -15.41
N CYS A 210 -3.50 -6.26 -15.39
CA CYS A 210 -2.61 -5.58 -14.47
C CYS A 210 -3.31 -4.38 -13.84
N PHE A 211 -3.23 -4.30 -12.51
CA PHE A 211 -3.83 -3.24 -11.71
C PHE A 211 -2.79 -2.54 -10.86
N LEU A 212 -2.79 -1.21 -10.89
CA LEU A 212 -1.76 -0.40 -10.27
C LEU A 212 -2.39 0.56 -9.26
N SER A 213 -1.88 0.57 -8.04
CA SER A 213 -2.23 1.56 -7.04
C SER A 213 -1.33 2.77 -7.17
N LEU A 214 -1.94 3.94 -7.37
CA LEU A 214 -1.23 5.20 -7.55
C LEU A 214 -1.13 5.98 -6.24
N GLU A 215 0.04 6.56 -6.00
CA GLU A 215 0.24 7.56 -4.97
C GLU A 215 -0.02 8.96 -5.56
N SER A 216 -0.87 9.73 -4.90
CA SER A 216 -1.14 11.14 -5.26
C SER A 216 -1.14 12.01 -4.02
N ARG A 217 -0.74 13.27 -4.18
CA ARG A 217 -0.95 14.27 -3.13
C ARG A 217 -2.43 14.49 -2.92
N MET A 218 -2.89 14.39 -1.68
CA MET A 218 -4.30 14.53 -1.33
C MET A 218 -4.51 15.62 -0.28
N ALA A 219 -5.61 16.35 -0.42
CA ALA A 219 -6.06 17.30 0.58
C ALA A 219 -7.35 16.82 1.26
N CYS A 220 -8.43 16.56 0.51
CA CYS A 220 -9.72 16.20 1.08
C CYS A 220 -9.93 14.69 1.26
N GLY A 221 -9.30 13.83 0.45
CA GLY A 221 -9.49 12.37 0.46
C GLY A 221 -10.85 11.88 -0.06
N VAL A 222 -11.79 12.76 -0.40
CA VAL A 222 -13.20 12.44 -0.71
C VAL A 222 -13.67 12.91 -2.10
N GLY A 223 -12.72 13.27 -2.98
CA GLY A 223 -13.02 13.66 -4.36
C GLY A 223 -13.51 15.08 -4.56
N ALA A 224 -13.62 15.91 -3.51
CA ALA A 224 -14.21 17.24 -3.60
C ALA A 224 -13.24 18.31 -4.15
N CYS A 225 -11.95 18.25 -3.78
CA CYS A 225 -10.98 19.32 -4.11
C CYS A 225 -10.27 19.15 -5.44
N LEU A 226 -10.40 17.98 -6.10
CA LEU A 226 -9.77 17.63 -7.38
C LEU A 226 -8.23 17.62 -7.36
N GLY A 227 -7.58 17.84 -6.21
CA GLY A 227 -6.12 17.95 -6.09
C GLY A 227 -5.36 16.65 -6.38
N CYS A 228 -6.01 15.49 -6.31
CA CYS A 228 -5.43 14.18 -6.60
C CYS A 228 -5.84 13.65 -8.00
N THR A 229 -6.20 14.54 -8.93
CA THR A 229 -6.61 14.15 -10.28
C THR A 229 -5.44 13.54 -11.05
N VAL A 230 -5.70 12.39 -11.65
CA VAL A 230 -4.80 11.69 -12.57
C VAL A 230 -5.45 11.61 -13.95
N ARG A 231 -4.64 11.74 -15.00
CA ARG A 231 -5.10 11.61 -16.38
C ARG A 231 -5.16 10.12 -16.75
N THR A 232 -6.30 9.70 -17.28
CA THR A 232 -6.50 8.33 -17.77
C THR A 232 -7.11 8.32 -19.17
N SER A 233 -7.10 7.17 -19.84
CA SER A 233 -7.77 6.99 -21.15
C SER A 233 -9.30 7.20 -21.07
N LYS A 234 -9.88 7.12 -19.87
CA LYS A 234 -11.29 7.40 -19.59
C LYS A 234 -11.54 8.83 -19.08
N GLY A 235 -10.59 9.74 -19.29
CA GLY A 235 -10.64 11.12 -18.81
C GLY A 235 -9.95 11.31 -17.45
N ASN A 236 -10.17 12.47 -16.84
CA ASN A 236 -9.61 12.80 -15.54
C ASN A 236 -10.33 12.05 -14.42
N ARG A 237 -9.57 11.33 -13.60
CA ARG A 237 -10.06 10.54 -12.46
C ARG A 237 -9.40 11.03 -11.17
N ARG A 238 -10.11 10.94 -10.06
CA ARG A 238 -9.61 11.35 -8.74
C ARG A 238 -9.03 10.13 -8.03
N CYS A 239 -7.75 10.13 -7.75
CA CYS A 239 -7.09 9.01 -7.09
C CYS A 239 -7.78 8.61 -5.76
N CYS A 240 -8.28 9.59 -4.99
CA CYS A 240 -8.93 9.32 -3.71
C CYS A 240 -10.36 8.74 -3.79
N ALA A 241 -11.11 9.00 -4.86
CA ALA A 241 -12.52 8.62 -4.96
C ALA A 241 -12.77 7.59 -6.05
N ASP A 242 -12.03 7.67 -7.17
CA ASP A 242 -12.17 6.78 -8.32
C ASP A 242 -11.08 5.66 -8.32
N GLY A 243 -10.05 5.80 -7.45
CA GLY A 243 -8.94 4.88 -7.21
C GLY A 243 -8.81 4.50 -5.73
N PRO A 244 -7.61 4.27 -5.22
CA PRO A 244 -6.30 4.52 -5.81
C PRO A 244 -5.86 3.49 -6.86
N ILE A 245 -6.59 2.37 -7.01
CA ILE A 245 -6.28 1.26 -7.89
C ILE A 245 -6.97 1.48 -9.23
N PHE A 246 -6.20 1.36 -10.32
CA PHE A 246 -6.66 1.50 -11.70
C PHE A 246 -6.15 0.35 -12.56
N ALA A 247 -6.89 -0.03 -13.60
CA ALA A 247 -6.38 -0.91 -14.64
C ALA A 247 -5.19 -0.23 -15.35
N SER A 248 -4.09 -0.95 -15.53
CA SER A 248 -2.86 -0.38 -16.10
C SER A 248 -3.06 0.23 -17.47
N GLN A 249 -3.95 -0.34 -18.27
CA GLN A 249 -4.32 0.11 -19.62
C GLN A 249 -4.97 1.52 -19.63
N GLU A 250 -5.54 1.95 -18.49
CA GLU A 250 -6.14 3.29 -18.39
C GLU A 250 -5.12 4.38 -18.07
N LEU A 251 -3.94 4.01 -17.58
CA LEU A 251 -2.95 4.93 -17.03
C LEU A 251 -1.94 5.38 -18.07
N PHE A 252 -1.67 6.67 -18.08
CA PHE A 252 -0.55 7.27 -18.79
C PHE A 252 0.57 7.55 -17.79
N PHE A 253 1.75 7.03 -18.07
CA PHE A 253 2.97 7.43 -17.37
C PHE A 253 3.72 8.34 -18.33
N ASP A 254 3.79 9.63 -17.99
CA ASP A 254 4.59 10.58 -18.77
C ASP A 254 6.04 10.10 -18.86
N GLU A 255 6.68 10.33 -20.01
CA GLU A 255 8.07 9.97 -20.31
C GLU A 255 9.07 10.76 -19.47
#